data_cabca86288d6298c68833e07224efab6
#
_entry.id   cabca86288d6298c68833e07224efab6
#
_cell.length_a   1.000
_cell.length_b   1.000
_cell.length_c   1.000
_cell.angle_alpha   90.00
_cell.angle_beta   90.00
_cell.angle_gamma   90.00
#
_symmetry.space_group_name_H-M   'P 1'
#
loop_
_entity.id
_entity.type
_entity.pdbx_description
1 polymer ?
#
loop_
_entity_poly.entity_id
_entity_poly.type
_entity_poly.pdbx_seq_one_letter_code
_entity_poly.pdbx_strand_id
1 'polypeptide(L)'
;MPDRKQDFYVGWAPTLPAAEGRAARRAVVVLAALAVGVPLVIVAVQARLAPASFEFGDVRSFRGTLVAHPVPALLLERPHHAAASAPGGGVSSLLLVAPGKHGARDLVRGRDGEQVELRGTLAYRDGRTLVEVVPDSIVRIAGIPRAASVEDLGAVRLRGEIVDSKCHLGVMNPGDGKTHRDCAARCISGGIPPALRVRDAADADRLFLLVGPAGESVHHDVLDVVAEPVEVSGRAERRGDLLVLYADPRAIRRLGDED
;
A
#
# COMPACT_ATOMS: atom_id res chain seq x y z
N MET A 1 -39.40 60.06 -7.36
CA MET A 1 -37.99 59.73 -7.11
C MET A 1 -37.45 59.19 -8.40
N PRO A 2 -36.41 59.83 -9.01
CA PRO A 2 -35.88 59.35 -10.26
C PRO A 2 -35.12 58.02 -10.03
N ASP A 3 -35.51 57.07 -10.89
CA ASP A 3 -34.84 55.76 -11.02
C ASP A 3 -33.39 56.00 -11.42
N ARG A 4 -32.48 55.77 -10.49
CA ARG A 4 -31.04 55.91 -10.76
C ARG A 4 -30.62 54.65 -11.50
N LYS A 5 -30.72 54.75 -12.88
CA LYS A 5 -30.07 53.77 -13.74
C LYS A 5 -28.63 53.55 -13.24
N GLN A 6 -28.29 52.37 -12.92
CA GLN A 6 -26.90 52.00 -12.65
C GLN A 6 -26.15 52.15 -13.96
N ASP A 7 -25.50 53.28 -14.14
CA ASP A 7 -24.63 53.49 -15.30
C ASP A 7 -23.48 52.50 -15.18
N PHE A 8 -23.35 51.61 -16.17
CA PHE A 8 -22.21 50.73 -16.31
C PHE A 8 -20.97 51.59 -16.50
N TYR A 9 -20.15 51.66 -15.46
CA TYR A 9 -18.94 52.49 -15.48
C TYR A 9 -17.78 51.75 -16.16
N VAL A 10 -17.33 52.24 -17.28
CA VAL A 10 -16.11 51.79 -17.97
C VAL A 10 -15.06 52.85 -17.79
N GLY A 11 -14.18 52.72 -16.80
CA GLY A 11 -13.10 53.65 -16.57
C GLY A 11 -12.46 53.48 -15.15
N TRP A 12 -11.52 54.35 -14.88
CA TRP A 12 -10.82 54.37 -13.60
C TRP A 12 -11.60 55.21 -12.58
N ALA A 13 -11.98 54.59 -11.45
CA ALA A 13 -12.54 55.31 -10.29
C ALA A 13 -11.63 55.12 -9.06
N PRO A 14 -11.34 56.16 -8.29
CA PRO A 14 -10.46 56.08 -7.12
C PRO A 14 -11.08 55.27 -5.96
N THR A 15 -12.41 55.15 -5.93
CA THR A 15 -13.14 54.37 -4.93
C THR A 15 -14.34 53.66 -5.55
N LEU A 16 -14.60 52.44 -5.09
CA LEU A 16 -15.81 51.70 -5.47
C LEU A 16 -17.03 52.30 -4.75
N PRO A 17 -18.22 52.28 -5.40
CA PRO A 17 -19.46 52.58 -4.71
C PRO A 17 -19.62 51.71 -3.45
N ALA A 18 -20.35 52.22 -2.44
CA ALA A 18 -20.33 51.61 -1.09
C ALA A 18 -20.86 50.17 -1.07
N ALA A 19 -21.79 49.80 -1.94
CA ALA A 19 -22.36 48.45 -2.01
C ALA A 19 -21.35 47.46 -2.63
N GLU A 20 -20.77 47.83 -3.76
CA GLU A 20 -19.78 47.05 -4.51
C GLU A 20 -18.47 46.94 -3.70
N GLY A 21 -18.07 48.01 -3.04
CA GLY A 21 -16.90 48.04 -2.15
C GLY A 21 -17.05 47.08 -0.95
N ARG A 22 -18.26 47.00 -0.38
CA ARG A 22 -18.54 45.99 0.68
C ARG A 22 -18.54 44.56 0.15
N ALA A 23 -19.14 44.32 -1.03
CA ALA A 23 -19.14 42.99 -1.68
C ALA A 23 -17.71 42.57 -2.02
N ALA A 24 -16.93 43.43 -2.66
CA ALA A 24 -15.53 43.15 -3.00
C ALA A 24 -14.68 42.85 -1.75
N ARG A 25 -14.82 43.64 -0.68
CA ARG A 25 -14.11 43.40 0.57
C ARG A 25 -14.50 42.05 1.21
N ARG A 26 -15.77 41.69 1.21
CA ARG A 26 -16.23 40.41 1.69
C ARG A 26 -15.63 39.28 0.84
N ALA A 27 -15.67 39.39 -0.48
CA ALA A 27 -15.07 38.41 -1.39
C ALA A 27 -13.56 38.24 -1.13
N VAL A 28 -12.82 39.35 -0.98
CA VAL A 28 -11.37 39.29 -0.67
C VAL A 28 -11.12 38.59 0.68
N VAL A 29 -11.89 38.93 1.72
CA VAL A 29 -11.73 38.30 3.04
C VAL A 29 -12.03 36.79 2.97
N VAL A 30 -13.12 36.39 2.28
CA VAL A 30 -13.46 34.99 2.10
C VAL A 30 -12.39 34.23 1.31
N LEU A 31 -11.92 34.82 0.20
CA LEU A 31 -10.86 34.21 -0.61
C LEU A 31 -9.54 34.10 0.18
N ALA A 32 -9.18 35.11 0.96
CA ALA A 32 -8.00 35.06 1.83
C ALA A 32 -8.14 33.97 2.91
N ALA A 33 -9.32 33.86 3.52
CA ALA A 33 -9.60 32.81 4.50
C ALA A 33 -9.52 31.41 3.88
N LEU A 34 -10.07 31.23 2.67
CA LEU A 34 -9.98 29.96 1.92
C LEU A 34 -8.54 29.65 1.50
N ALA A 35 -7.79 30.67 1.03
CA ALA A 35 -6.39 30.50 0.63
C ALA A 35 -5.48 30.02 1.77
N VAL A 36 -5.82 30.33 3.01
CA VAL A 36 -5.10 29.84 4.19
C VAL A 36 -5.75 28.55 4.74
N GLY A 37 -7.07 28.52 4.85
CA GLY A 37 -7.79 27.41 5.48
C GLY A 37 -7.72 26.11 4.69
N VAL A 38 -7.85 26.17 3.38
CA VAL A 38 -7.82 24.96 2.54
C VAL A 38 -6.46 24.24 2.62
N PRO A 39 -5.30 24.90 2.45
CA PRO A 39 -4.01 24.24 2.63
C PRO A 39 -3.80 23.66 4.03
N LEU A 40 -4.24 24.35 5.08
CA LEU A 40 -4.14 23.84 6.44
C LEU A 40 -4.96 22.55 6.64
N VAL A 41 -6.17 22.50 6.10
CA VAL A 41 -7.00 21.30 6.14
C VAL A 41 -6.33 20.16 5.37
N ILE A 42 -5.79 20.43 4.17
CA ILE A 42 -5.08 19.43 3.36
C ILE A 42 -3.88 18.88 4.15
N VAL A 43 -3.04 19.74 4.72
CA VAL A 43 -1.89 19.31 5.53
C VAL A 43 -2.33 18.48 6.73
N ALA A 44 -3.38 18.90 7.44
CA ALA A 44 -3.90 18.15 8.60
C ALA A 44 -4.44 16.78 8.22
N VAL A 45 -5.09 16.65 7.05
CA VAL A 45 -5.57 15.36 6.54
C VAL A 45 -4.41 14.49 6.11
N GLN A 46 -3.43 15.04 5.39
CA GLN A 46 -2.25 14.30 4.95
C GLN A 46 -1.38 13.82 6.12
N ALA A 47 -1.28 14.61 7.18
CA ALA A 47 -0.54 14.23 8.39
C ALA A 47 -1.12 13.01 9.13
N ARG A 48 -2.36 12.62 8.82
CA ARG A 48 -2.99 11.39 9.36
C ARG A 48 -2.69 10.14 8.53
N LEU A 49 -2.12 10.30 7.34
CA LEU A 49 -1.72 9.16 6.52
C LEU A 49 -0.45 8.56 7.11
N ALA A 50 -0.43 7.24 7.29
CA ALA A 50 0.77 6.54 7.73
C ALA A 50 1.92 6.83 6.76
N PRO A 51 3.13 7.12 7.27
CA PRO A 51 4.27 7.40 6.43
C PRO A 51 4.59 6.18 5.56
N ALA A 52 4.66 6.41 4.26
CA ALA A 52 5.02 5.43 3.26
C ALA A 52 6.13 6.02 2.39
N SER A 53 7.11 5.22 2.02
CA SER A 53 8.24 5.65 1.22
C SER A 53 8.50 4.69 0.07
N PHE A 54 8.82 5.27 -1.08
CA PHE A 54 9.39 4.55 -2.22
C PHE A 54 10.69 5.26 -2.60
N GLU A 55 11.81 4.57 -2.43
CA GLU A 55 13.15 5.11 -2.71
C GLU A 55 13.44 5.09 -4.22
N PHE A 56 12.56 5.70 -5.02
CA PHE A 56 12.62 5.68 -6.47
C PHE A 56 13.97 6.19 -7.00
N GLY A 57 14.63 5.36 -7.80
CA GLY A 57 15.94 5.68 -8.36
C GLY A 57 17.15 5.28 -7.49
N ASP A 58 16.94 4.96 -6.21
CA ASP A 58 17.99 4.45 -5.32
C ASP A 58 18.02 2.92 -5.37
N VAL A 59 18.87 2.39 -6.23
CA VAL A 59 19.02 0.95 -6.43
C VAL A 59 20.10 0.41 -5.50
N ARG A 60 19.71 -0.55 -4.66
CA ARG A 60 20.60 -1.22 -3.69
C ARG A 60 20.75 -2.70 -4.00
N SER A 61 21.83 -3.31 -3.48
CA SER A 61 22.06 -4.76 -3.52
C SER A 61 21.59 -5.41 -2.22
N PHE A 62 20.93 -6.56 -2.36
CA PHE A 62 20.43 -7.37 -1.26
C PHE A 62 20.92 -8.81 -1.41
N ARG A 63 21.34 -9.41 -0.31
CA ARG A 63 21.80 -10.82 -0.26
C ARG A 63 20.94 -11.60 0.71
N GLY A 64 20.45 -12.76 0.28
CA GLY A 64 19.59 -13.56 1.13
C GLY A 64 19.12 -14.84 0.48
N THR A 65 18.22 -15.54 1.17
CA THR A 65 17.57 -16.73 0.64
C THR A 65 16.30 -16.36 -0.09
N LEU A 66 16.19 -16.81 -1.33
CA LEU A 66 15.02 -16.59 -2.14
C LEU A 66 13.90 -17.55 -1.71
N VAL A 67 12.70 -17.01 -1.56
CA VAL A 67 11.46 -17.78 -1.30
C VAL A 67 10.50 -17.50 -2.44
N ALA A 68 10.03 -18.57 -3.11
CA ALA A 68 9.08 -18.45 -4.20
C ALA A 68 7.63 -18.64 -3.73
N HIS A 69 7.41 -19.38 -2.63
CA HIS A 69 6.11 -19.78 -2.14
C HIS A 69 5.87 -19.44 -0.65
N PRO A 70 4.63 -19.05 -0.26
CA PRO A 70 3.46 -18.83 -1.11
C PRO A 70 3.53 -17.55 -1.93
N VAL A 71 4.36 -16.58 -1.52
CA VAL A 71 4.61 -15.32 -2.23
C VAL A 71 6.10 -15.09 -2.40
N PRO A 72 6.54 -14.46 -3.50
CA PRO A 72 7.94 -14.14 -3.72
C PRO A 72 8.51 -13.24 -2.62
N ALA A 73 9.56 -13.69 -1.95
CA ALA A 73 10.23 -12.94 -0.89
C ALA A 73 11.74 -13.22 -0.86
N LEU A 74 12.49 -12.31 -0.26
CA LEU A 74 13.91 -12.49 0.08
C LEU A 74 14.07 -12.49 1.59
N LEU A 75 14.64 -13.54 2.14
CA LEU A 75 14.95 -13.64 3.57
C LEU A 75 16.37 -13.12 3.82
N LEU A 76 16.48 -12.05 4.60
CA LEU A 76 17.75 -11.48 5.03
C LEU A 76 18.03 -11.88 6.48
N GLU A 77 19.29 -12.15 6.78
CA GLU A 77 19.71 -12.36 8.15
C GLU A 77 19.65 -11.06 8.95
N ARG A 78 18.99 -11.11 10.11
CA ARG A 78 19.00 -9.97 11.04
C ARG A 78 20.29 -9.99 11.89
N PRO A 79 20.85 -8.81 12.17
CA PRO A 79 21.92 -8.71 13.17
C PRO A 79 21.46 -9.28 14.51
N HIS A 80 22.34 -9.99 15.21
CA HIS A 80 22.02 -10.70 16.47
C HIS A 80 21.32 -9.85 17.53
N HIS A 81 21.68 -8.56 17.62
CA HIS A 81 21.06 -7.62 18.57
C HIS A 81 19.60 -7.26 18.21
N ALA A 82 19.20 -7.41 16.94
CA ALA A 82 17.82 -7.15 16.47
C ALA A 82 16.98 -8.44 16.43
N ALA A 83 17.61 -9.61 16.45
CA ALA A 83 16.93 -10.90 16.32
C ALA A 83 16.17 -11.31 17.59
N ALA A 84 16.64 -10.89 18.77
CA ALA A 84 16.12 -11.36 20.05
C ALA A 84 14.70 -10.87 20.40
N SER A 85 14.24 -9.79 19.81
CA SER A 85 12.97 -9.14 20.17
C SER A 85 11.97 -9.01 19.01
N ALA A 86 12.33 -9.47 17.80
CA ALA A 86 11.50 -9.27 16.61
C ALA A 86 10.66 -10.52 16.29
N PRO A 87 9.38 -10.37 15.90
CA PRO A 87 8.61 -11.46 15.34
C PRO A 87 9.35 -12.08 14.15
N GLY A 88 9.33 -13.42 14.02
CA GLY A 88 9.93 -14.10 12.87
C GLY A 88 11.36 -14.60 13.04
N GLY A 89 11.94 -14.50 14.23
CA GLY A 89 13.28 -15.04 14.51
C GLY A 89 14.41 -14.24 13.88
N GLY A 90 15.51 -14.89 13.48
CA GLY A 90 16.72 -14.27 12.98
C GLY A 90 16.68 -13.75 11.54
N VAL A 91 15.52 -13.69 10.88
CA VAL A 91 15.36 -13.24 9.49
C VAL A 91 14.36 -12.10 9.33
N SER A 92 14.62 -11.22 8.37
CA SER A 92 13.65 -10.26 7.85
C SER A 92 13.19 -10.71 6.47
N SER A 93 11.92 -10.55 6.16
CA SER A 93 11.34 -10.91 4.88
C SER A 93 11.06 -9.67 4.05
N LEU A 94 11.69 -9.54 2.91
CA LEU A 94 11.39 -8.51 1.92
C LEU A 94 10.49 -9.11 0.85
N LEU A 95 9.28 -8.59 0.71
CA LEU A 95 8.38 -8.98 -0.38
C LEU A 95 9.01 -8.56 -1.71
N LEU A 96 8.96 -9.43 -2.72
CA LEU A 96 9.53 -9.14 -4.04
C LEU A 96 8.43 -8.86 -5.07
N VAL A 97 8.62 -7.81 -5.85
CA VAL A 97 7.80 -7.47 -7.01
C VAL A 97 8.68 -7.10 -8.20
N ALA A 98 8.14 -7.18 -9.41
CA ALA A 98 8.81 -6.70 -10.61
C ALA A 98 8.50 -5.21 -10.86
N PRO A 99 9.23 -4.55 -11.78
CA PRO A 99 8.97 -3.17 -12.15
C PRO A 99 7.56 -2.96 -12.72
N GLY A 100 7.07 -1.75 -12.58
CA GLY A 100 5.74 -1.38 -13.05
C GLY A 100 4.63 -2.08 -12.25
N LYS A 101 3.66 -2.68 -12.94
CA LYS A 101 2.50 -3.34 -12.33
C LYS A 101 2.61 -4.86 -12.39
N HIS A 102 3.80 -5.41 -12.14
CA HIS A 102 4.06 -6.83 -12.28
C HIS A 102 4.55 -7.47 -10.98
N GLY A 103 4.10 -8.70 -10.73
CA GLY A 103 4.59 -9.54 -9.65
C GLY A 103 5.97 -10.15 -10.00
N ALA A 104 6.67 -10.65 -8.96
CA ALA A 104 8.00 -11.25 -9.15
C ALA A 104 7.97 -12.78 -9.32
N ARG A 105 6.81 -13.42 -9.39
CA ARG A 105 6.71 -14.88 -9.43
C ARG A 105 7.51 -15.51 -10.57
N ASP A 106 7.51 -14.88 -11.75
CA ASP A 106 8.28 -15.37 -12.90
C ASP A 106 9.79 -15.17 -12.73
N LEU A 107 10.21 -14.10 -12.04
CA LEU A 107 11.63 -13.82 -11.76
C LEU A 107 12.27 -14.84 -10.81
N VAL A 108 11.45 -15.46 -9.95
CA VAL A 108 11.92 -16.40 -8.91
C VAL A 108 11.59 -17.87 -9.22
N ARG A 109 10.97 -18.13 -10.37
CA ARG A 109 10.52 -19.48 -10.75
C ARG A 109 11.67 -20.46 -10.76
N GLY A 110 11.51 -21.60 -10.05
CA GLY A 110 12.49 -22.68 -9.98
C GLY A 110 13.74 -22.36 -9.15
N ARG A 111 13.72 -21.25 -8.38
CA ARG A 111 14.87 -20.78 -7.61
C ARG A 111 14.61 -20.75 -6.09
N ASP A 112 13.54 -21.40 -5.64
CA ASP A 112 13.19 -21.47 -4.23
C ASP A 112 14.32 -22.07 -3.39
N GLY A 113 14.64 -21.44 -2.26
CA GLY A 113 15.74 -21.84 -1.38
C GLY A 113 17.14 -21.45 -1.86
N GLU A 114 17.31 -20.81 -3.02
CA GLU A 114 18.64 -20.36 -3.45
C GLU A 114 19.16 -19.19 -2.62
N GLN A 115 20.46 -19.21 -2.33
CA GLN A 115 21.17 -18.01 -1.88
C GLN A 115 21.47 -17.12 -3.08
N VAL A 116 20.98 -15.88 -3.02
CA VAL A 116 21.10 -14.95 -4.14
C VAL A 116 21.57 -13.58 -3.68
N GLU A 117 22.18 -12.86 -4.62
CA GLU A 117 22.29 -11.42 -4.62
C GLU A 117 21.36 -10.86 -5.69
N LEU A 118 20.59 -9.84 -5.35
CA LEU A 118 19.73 -9.13 -6.29
C LEU A 118 19.84 -7.62 -6.07
N ARG A 119 19.48 -6.86 -7.09
CA ARG A 119 19.37 -5.40 -6.99
C ARG A 119 17.92 -4.97 -7.05
N GLY A 120 17.60 -3.91 -6.34
CA GLY A 120 16.24 -3.39 -6.34
C GLY A 120 16.09 -2.07 -5.60
N THR A 121 14.90 -1.52 -5.67
CA THR A 121 14.48 -0.30 -5.01
C THR A 121 13.52 -0.63 -3.88
N LEU A 122 13.70 0.01 -2.73
CA LEU A 122 12.87 -0.22 -1.55
C LEU A 122 11.55 0.56 -1.60
N ALA A 123 10.48 -0.09 -1.17
CA ALA A 123 9.27 0.57 -0.71
C ALA A 123 8.90 0.02 0.66
N TYR A 124 8.46 0.89 1.57
CA TYR A 124 8.15 0.47 2.94
C TYR A 124 7.10 1.34 3.61
N ARG A 125 6.34 0.69 4.51
CA ARG A 125 5.33 1.30 5.38
C ARG A 125 5.20 0.46 6.66
N ASP A 126 5.12 1.10 7.80
CA ASP A 126 4.82 0.46 9.11
C ASP A 126 5.73 -0.76 9.40
N GLY A 127 7.03 -0.61 9.14
CA GLY A 127 8.02 -1.67 9.37
C GLY A 127 7.96 -2.85 8.40
N ARG A 128 7.11 -2.82 7.38
CA ARG A 128 7.05 -3.81 6.29
C ARG A 128 7.76 -3.26 5.08
N THR A 129 8.51 -4.13 4.42
CA THR A 129 9.38 -3.73 3.31
C THR A 129 9.16 -4.63 2.10
N LEU A 130 9.22 -3.99 0.95
CA LEU A 130 9.14 -4.60 -0.36
C LEU A 130 10.34 -4.14 -1.20
N VAL A 131 10.81 -5.00 -2.09
CA VAL A 131 11.82 -4.68 -3.10
C VAL A 131 11.20 -4.78 -4.49
N GLU A 132 11.26 -3.69 -5.24
CA GLU A 132 11.07 -3.73 -6.69
C GLU A 132 12.39 -4.19 -7.32
N VAL A 133 12.41 -5.42 -7.80
CA VAL A 133 13.62 -6.09 -8.29
C VAL A 133 14.01 -5.56 -9.67
N VAL A 134 15.25 -5.16 -9.85
CA VAL A 134 15.78 -4.85 -11.18
C VAL A 134 15.81 -6.13 -12.01
N PRO A 135 15.23 -6.16 -13.22
CA PRO A 135 15.26 -7.33 -14.10
C PRO A 135 16.69 -7.84 -14.32
N ASP A 136 16.83 -9.16 -14.43
CA ASP A 136 18.11 -9.86 -14.68
C ASP A 136 19.21 -9.62 -13.64
N SER A 137 18.87 -9.02 -12.49
CA SER A 137 19.84 -8.77 -11.42
C SER A 137 19.99 -9.89 -10.41
N ILE A 138 19.15 -10.94 -10.46
CA ILE A 138 19.19 -12.04 -9.50
C ILE A 138 20.29 -13.01 -9.86
N VAL A 139 21.36 -13.04 -9.07
CA VAL A 139 22.52 -13.89 -9.26
C VAL A 139 22.62 -14.87 -8.09
N ARG A 140 22.84 -16.17 -8.39
CA ARG A 140 23.12 -17.16 -7.36
C ARG A 140 24.48 -16.92 -6.74
N ILE A 141 24.56 -16.99 -5.41
CA ILE A 141 25.80 -16.85 -4.66
C ILE A 141 26.02 -18.07 -3.76
N ALA A 142 27.25 -18.26 -3.30
CA ALA A 142 27.53 -19.24 -2.26
C ALA A 142 26.96 -18.78 -0.91
N GLY A 143 26.49 -19.72 -0.10
CA GLY A 143 25.98 -19.42 1.22
C GLY A 143 25.07 -20.53 1.74
N ILE A 144 24.69 -20.44 3.02
CA ILE A 144 23.78 -21.39 3.67
C ILE A 144 22.35 -20.81 3.59
N PRO A 145 21.41 -21.50 2.93
CA PRO A 145 20.03 -21.05 2.88
C PRO A 145 19.43 -20.92 4.29
N ARG A 146 18.65 -19.86 4.49
CA ARG A 146 17.87 -19.64 5.69
C ARG A 146 16.42 -19.95 5.43
N ALA A 147 15.71 -20.45 6.43
CA ALA A 147 14.27 -20.61 6.41
C ALA A 147 13.62 -19.62 7.37
N ALA A 148 12.49 -19.07 6.99
CA ALA A 148 11.65 -18.32 7.91
C ALA A 148 10.98 -19.30 8.89
N SER A 149 10.84 -18.89 10.14
CA SER A 149 9.96 -19.61 11.07
C SER A 149 8.52 -19.56 10.58
N VAL A 150 7.80 -20.66 10.73
CA VAL A 150 6.37 -20.73 10.41
C VAL A 150 5.61 -20.94 11.70
N GLU A 151 4.70 -20.02 12.00
CA GLU A 151 3.79 -20.07 13.15
C GLU A 151 2.37 -20.17 12.63
N ASP A 152 1.64 -21.22 12.99
CA ASP A 152 0.22 -21.33 12.65
C ASP A 152 -0.60 -20.46 13.62
N LEU A 153 -1.30 -19.49 13.07
CA LEU A 153 -2.19 -18.59 13.82
C LEU A 153 -3.63 -19.13 13.85
N GLY A 154 -3.88 -20.27 13.23
CA GLY A 154 -5.17 -20.96 13.22
C GLY A 154 -6.18 -20.36 12.25
N ALA A 155 -7.43 -20.80 12.43
CA ALA A 155 -8.58 -20.30 11.67
C ALA A 155 -8.95 -18.90 12.13
N VAL A 156 -9.13 -17.99 11.17
CA VAL A 156 -9.46 -16.59 11.42
C VAL A 156 -10.62 -16.14 10.55
N ARG A 157 -11.35 -15.15 11.05
CA ARG A 157 -12.32 -14.37 10.29
C ARG A 157 -11.96 -12.90 10.44
N LEU A 158 -11.58 -12.28 9.35
CA LEU A 158 -11.03 -10.93 9.33
C LEU A 158 -11.87 -10.01 8.47
N ARG A 159 -12.06 -8.78 8.92
CA ARG A 159 -12.71 -7.72 8.17
C ARG A 159 -11.68 -6.70 7.75
N GLY A 160 -11.74 -6.29 6.49
CA GLY A 160 -10.76 -5.37 5.95
C GLY A 160 -11.03 -5.00 4.52
N GLU A 161 -9.98 -4.57 3.84
CA GLU A 161 -9.99 -4.15 2.45
C GLU A 161 -8.89 -4.89 1.68
N ILE A 162 -9.18 -5.37 0.46
CA ILE A 162 -8.16 -5.96 -0.40
C ILE A 162 -7.42 -4.84 -1.14
N VAL A 163 -6.12 -4.78 -0.91
CA VAL A 163 -5.19 -3.81 -1.51
C VAL A 163 -4.11 -4.52 -2.32
N ASP A 164 -3.48 -3.81 -3.26
CA ASP A 164 -2.21 -4.28 -3.82
C ASP A 164 -1.06 -3.98 -2.87
N SER A 165 -0.21 -4.98 -2.63
CA SER A 165 0.89 -4.86 -1.67
C SER A 165 1.93 -3.82 -2.06
N LYS A 166 2.17 -3.59 -3.35
CA LYS A 166 3.19 -2.65 -3.83
C LYS A 166 2.82 -1.20 -3.56
N CYS A 167 1.65 -0.78 -4.02
CA CYS A 167 1.21 0.60 -3.81
C CYS A 167 0.95 0.87 -2.33
N HIS A 168 0.33 -0.08 -1.63
CA HIS A 168 0.05 0.06 -0.21
C HIS A 168 1.33 0.20 0.62
N LEU A 169 2.39 -0.56 0.31
CA LEU A 169 3.65 -0.51 1.05
C LEU A 169 4.54 0.70 0.73
N GLY A 170 4.17 1.56 -0.22
CA GLY A 170 4.91 2.81 -0.35
C GLY A 170 4.90 3.48 -1.70
N VAL A 171 4.53 2.78 -2.78
CA VAL A 171 4.56 3.38 -4.13
C VAL A 171 3.47 4.44 -4.31
N MET A 172 2.36 4.31 -3.57
CA MET A 172 1.25 5.28 -3.60
C MET A 172 0.84 5.70 -2.18
N ASN A 173 0.38 6.94 -2.05
CA ASN A 173 -0.16 7.45 -0.81
C ASN A 173 -1.38 8.36 -1.07
N PRO A 174 -2.62 7.91 -0.74
CA PRO A 174 -2.97 6.62 -0.16
C PRO A 174 -2.79 5.47 -1.17
N GLY A 175 -2.43 4.29 -0.70
CA GLY A 175 -2.34 3.05 -1.49
C GLY A 175 -3.54 2.12 -1.22
N ASP A 176 -4.69 2.68 -0.87
CA ASP A 176 -5.91 2.00 -0.46
C ASP A 176 -7.16 2.84 -0.79
N GLY A 177 -8.34 2.27 -0.53
CA GLY A 177 -9.64 2.89 -0.71
C GLY A 177 -10.10 2.95 -2.17
N LYS A 178 -11.35 3.38 -2.35
CA LYS A 178 -12.01 3.44 -3.66
C LYS A 178 -11.27 4.30 -4.69
N THR A 179 -10.57 5.34 -4.25
CA THR A 179 -9.76 6.20 -5.13
C THR A 179 -8.57 5.48 -5.75
N HIS A 180 -8.11 4.38 -5.11
CA HIS A 180 -6.99 3.57 -5.61
C HIS A 180 -7.44 2.29 -6.32
N ARG A 181 -8.72 1.98 -6.37
CA ARG A 181 -9.30 0.71 -6.86
C ARG A 181 -8.78 0.29 -8.24
N ASP A 182 -8.88 1.17 -9.24
CA ASP A 182 -8.48 0.83 -10.61
C ASP A 182 -6.98 0.57 -10.74
N CYS A 183 -6.17 1.31 -9.98
CA CYS A 183 -4.74 1.08 -9.91
C CYS A 183 -4.44 -0.27 -9.25
N ALA A 184 -5.05 -0.54 -8.11
CA ALA A 184 -4.87 -1.79 -7.36
C ALA A 184 -5.31 -3.01 -8.18
N ALA A 185 -6.45 -2.96 -8.84
CA ALA A 185 -6.93 -4.04 -9.71
C ALA A 185 -5.93 -4.35 -10.83
N ARG A 186 -5.34 -3.31 -11.46
CA ARG A 186 -4.31 -3.49 -12.50
C ARG A 186 -3.00 -4.04 -11.94
N CYS A 187 -2.60 -3.64 -10.74
CA CYS A 187 -1.42 -4.16 -10.07
C CYS A 187 -1.60 -5.64 -9.72
N ILE A 188 -2.73 -5.98 -9.11
CA ILE A 188 -3.07 -7.34 -8.74
C ILE A 188 -3.18 -8.23 -9.98
N SER A 189 -3.89 -7.81 -11.03
CA SER A 189 -3.99 -8.58 -12.29
C SER A 189 -2.64 -8.81 -12.97
N GLY A 190 -1.67 -7.93 -12.77
CA GLY A 190 -0.29 -8.09 -13.21
C GLY A 190 0.55 -9.00 -12.32
N GLY A 191 -0.03 -9.62 -11.29
CA GLY A 191 0.62 -10.59 -10.42
C GLY A 191 1.25 -10.02 -9.15
N ILE A 192 1.05 -8.73 -8.85
CA ILE A 192 1.43 -8.18 -7.54
C ILE A 192 0.55 -8.87 -6.49
N PRO A 193 1.15 -9.41 -5.39
CA PRO A 193 0.38 -10.12 -4.39
C PRO A 193 -0.72 -9.26 -3.80
N PRO A 194 -2.00 -9.69 -3.85
CA PRO A 194 -3.06 -9.04 -3.12
C PRO A 194 -2.87 -9.23 -1.63
N ALA A 195 -3.31 -8.28 -0.84
CA ALA A 195 -3.26 -8.37 0.61
C ALA A 195 -4.56 -7.86 1.24
N LEU A 196 -4.99 -8.50 2.31
CA LEU A 196 -6.07 -8.01 3.16
C LEU A 196 -5.47 -7.06 4.19
N ARG A 197 -5.82 -5.80 4.09
CA ARG A 197 -5.52 -4.77 5.06
C ARG A 197 -6.60 -4.79 6.15
N VAL A 198 -6.19 -5.05 7.38
CA VAL A 198 -7.07 -5.09 8.55
C VAL A 198 -6.65 -3.98 9.49
N ARG A 199 -7.57 -3.12 9.89
CA ARG A 199 -7.36 -2.17 10.98
C ARG A 199 -7.81 -2.78 12.29
N ASP A 200 -6.95 -2.74 13.28
CA ASP A 200 -7.33 -3.14 14.63
C ASP A 200 -8.00 -1.98 15.40
N ALA A 201 -8.44 -2.26 16.62
CA ALA A 201 -9.09 -1.28 17.47
C ALA A 201 -8.18 -0.08 17.85
N ALA A 202 -6.86 -0.22 17.71
CA ALA A 202 -5.88 0.84 17.93
C ALA A 202 -5.52 1.60 16.65
N ASP A 203 -6.28 1.39 15.56
CA ASP A 203 -6.03 1.95 14.22
C ASP A 203 -4.69 1.53 13.60
N ALA A 204 -4.08 0.46 14.12
CA ALA A 204 -2.86 -0.11 13.57
C ALA A 204 -3.19 -1.03 12.38
N ASP A 205 -2.50 -0.81 11.26
CA ASP A 205 -2.68 -1.60 10.06
C ASP A 205 -1.96 -2.94 10.16
N ARG A 206 -2.69 -4.04 9.94
CA ARG A 206 -2.14 -5.37 9.74
C ARG A 206 -2.37 -5.80 8.30
N LEU A 207 -1.33 -6.26 7.64
CA LEU A 207 -1.37 -6.65 6.24
C LEU A 207 -1.18 -8.17 6.12
N PHE A 208 -2.19 -8.87 5.65
CA PHE A 208 -2.16 -10.29 5.39
C PHE A 208 -2.06 -10.53 3.88
N LEU A 209 -0.95 -11.09 3.41
CA LEU A 209 -0.81 -11.50 2.00
C LEU A 209 -1.82 -12.60 1.71
N LEU A 210 -2.67 -12.39 0.70
CA LEU A 210 -3.78 -13.29 0.41
C LEU A 210 -3.39 -14.31 -0.66
N VAL A 211 -3.60 -15.58 -0.33
CA VAL A 211 -3.36 -16.72 -1.22
C VAL A 211 -4.52 -17.70 -1.14
N GLY A 212 -4.65 -18.59 -2.12
CA GLY A 212 -5.63 -19.65 -2.09
C GLY A 212 -5.34 -20.70 -1.03
N PRO A 213 -6.27 -21.65 -0.78
CA PRO A 213 -6.16 -22.62 0.32
C PRO A 213 -4.88 -23.47 0.29
N ALA A 214 -4.32 -23.76 -0.89
CA ALA A 214 -3.07 -24.49 -1.07
C ALA A 214 -1.84 -23.57 -1.29
N GLY A 215 -1.97 -22.24 -1.10
CA GLY A 215 -0.91 -21.27 -1.32
C GLY A 215 -0.77 -20.79 -2.77
N GLU A 216 -1.72 -21.14 -3.63
CA GLU A 216 -1.79 -20.68 -5.01
C GLU A 216 -2.14 -19.19 -5.10
N SER A 217 -1.83 -18.59 -6.24
CA SER A 217 -2.14 -17.20 -6.50
C SER A 217 -3.63 -16.99 -6.74
N VAL A 218 -4.19 -15.95 -6.12
CA VAL A 218 -5.61 -15.57 -6.26
C VAL A 218 -5.81 -14.23 -6.96
N HIS A 219 -4.78 -13.72 -7.64
CA HIS A 219 -4.76 -12.37 -8.20
C HIS A 219 -5.85 -12.10 -9.24
N HIS A 220 -6.35 -13.10 -9.94
CA HIS A 220 -7.48 -12.94 -10.87
C HIS A 220 -8.84 -13.10 -10.18
N ASP A 221 -8.88 -13.87 -9.10
CA ASP A 221 -10.12 -14.25 -8.44
C ASP A 221 -10.68 -13.15 -7.49
N VAL A 222 -9.83 -12.19 -7.09
CA VAL A 222 -10.19 -11.15 -6.12
C VAL A 222 -10.47 -9.77 -6.75
N LEU A 223 -10.37 -9.64 -8.08
CA LEU A 223 -10.43 -8.33 -8.75
C LEU A 223 -11.74 -7.58 -8.50
N ASP A 224 -12.86 -8.30 -8.42
CA ASP A 224 -14.18 -7.71 -8.21
C ASP A 224 -14.37 -7.11 -6.81
N VAL A 225 -13.57 -7.55 -5.84
CA VAL A 225 -13.68 -7.13 -4.43
C VAL A 225 -12.51 -6.26 -3.96
N VAL A 226 -11.64 -5.84 -4.89
CA VAL A 226 -10.53 -4.89 -4.60
C VAL A 226 -11.09 -3.55 -4.16
N ALA A 227 -10.49 -2.98 -3.10
CA ALA A 227 -10.89 -1.70 -2.51
C ALA A 227 -12.34 -1.65 -1.99
N GLU A 228 -12.92 -2.82 -1.71
CA GLU A 228 -14.23 -2.93 -1.07
C GLU A 228 -14.06 -3.42 0.38
N PRO A 229 -14.93 -3.00 1.30
CA PRO A 229 -15.01 -3.60 2.62
C PRO A 229 -15.43 -5.07 2.51
N VAL A 230 -14.60 -5.99 2.98
CA VAL A 230 -14.85 -7.42 2.89
C VAL A 230 -14.65 -8.14 4.21
N GLU A 231 -15.30 -9.30 4.35
CA GLU A 231 -15.02 -10.30 5.36
C GLU A 231 -14.40 -11.53 4.70
N VAL A 232 -13.25 -11.95 5.19
CA VAL A 232 -12.52 -13.12 4.69
C VAL A 232 -12.32 -14.11 5.82
N SER A 233 -12.73 -15.35 5.59
CA SER A 233 -12.47 -16.48 6.49
C SER A 233 -11.40 -17.37 5.90
N GLY A 234 -10.45 -17.82 6.72
CA GLY A 234 -9.36 -18.66 6.25
C GLY A 234 -8.44 -19.11 7.39
N ARG A 235 -7.30 -19.66 7.05
CA ARG A 235 -6.22 -20.00 7.98
C ARG A 235 -5.10 -18.99 7.85
N ALA A 236 -4.66 -18.43 8.95
CA ALA A 236 -3.55 -17.48 8.96
C ALA A 236 -2.25 -18.14 9.43
N GLU A 237 -1.15 -17.76 8.83
CA GLU A 237 0.21 -18.11 9.25
C GLU A 237 1.06 -16.85 9.37
N ARG A 238 2.03 -16.91 10.28
CA ARG A 238 3.17 -15.99 10.29
C ARG A 238 4.38 -16.72 9.70
N ARG A 239 4.96 -16.18 8.64
CA ARG A 239 6.18 -16.69 8.00
C ARG A 239 7.28 -15.65 8.13
N GLY A 240 8.16 -15.83 9.10
CA GLY A 240 9.05 -14.77 9.52
C GLY A 240 8.26 -13.58 10.05
N ASP A 241 8.38 -12.42 9.40
CA ASP A 241 7.62 -11.21 9.70
C ASP A 241 6.43 -10.96 8.75
N LEU A 242 6.21 -11.82 7.76
CA LEU A 242 5.05 -11.76 6.88
C LEU A 242 3.85 -12.50 7.49
N LEU A 243 2.67 -11.90 7.37
CA LEU A 243 1.40 -12.55 7.65
C LEU A 243 0.80 -13.03 6.33
N VAL A 244 0.39 -14.30 6.27
CA VAL A 244 -0.23 -14.93 5.10
C VAL A 244 -1.60 -15.45 5.48
N LEU A 245 -2.60 -15.16 4.68
CA LEU A 245 -3.97 -15.64 4.82
C LEU A 245 -4.28 -16.60 3.67
N TYR A 246 -4.51 -17.85 4.02
CA TYR A 246 -4.96 -18.91 3.11
C TYR A 246 -6.47 -18.93 3.11
N ALA A 247 -7.09 -18.52 2.02
CA ALA A 247 -8.54 -18.42 1.93
C ALA A 247 -9.05 -18.79 0.53
N ASP A 248 -10.27 -19.35 0.48
CA ASP A 248 -10.98 -19.52 -0.79
C ASP A 248 -11.51 -18.13 -1.25
N PRO A 249 -11.09 -17.61 -2.40
CA PRO A 249 -11.55 -16.33 -2.88
C PRO A 249 -13.07 -16.29 -3.14
N ARG A 250 -13.69 -17.44 -3.38
CA ARG A 250 -15.15 -17.54 -3.57
C ARG A 250 -15.95 -17.36 -2.27
N ALA A 251 -15.28 -17.53 -1.12
CA ALA A 251 -15.88 -17.34 0.19
C ALA A 251 -15.70 -15.92 0.75
N ILE A 252 -15.08 -15.00 -0.02
CA ILE A 252 -14.95 -13.60 0.36
C ILE A 252 -16.31 -12.91 0.22
N ARG A 253 -16.77 -12.29 1.32
CA ARG A 253 -18.06 -11.59 1.35
C ARG A 253 -17.86 -10.08 1.42
N ARG A 254 -18.57 -9.32 0.59
CA ARG A 254 -18.66 -7.86 0.76
C ARG A 254 -19.42 -7.50 2.02
N LEU A 255 -18.93 -6.50 2.74
CA LEU A 255 -19.63 -5.92 3.87
C LEU A 255 -20.51 -4.79 3.34
N GLY A 256 -21.83 -4.91 3.46
CA GLY A 256 -22.82 -3.96 2.93
C GLY A 256 -23.78 -4.56 1.91
N ASP A 257 -23.62 -5.82 1.54
CA ASP A 257 -24.60 -6.54 0.71
C ASP A 257 -25.71 -7.21 1.58
N GLU A 258 -25.74 -6.92 2.89
CA GLU A 258 -26.80 -7.35 3.79
C GLU A 258 -27.70 -6.15 4.11
N ASP A 259 -28.73 -5.94 3.28
CA ASP A 259 -29.99 -5.27 3.60
C ASP A 259 -31.16 -6.11 3.06
#